data_34151b7db2bfec1756f8953e9ba97973
#
_entry.id   34151b7db2bfec1756f8953e9ba97973
#
_cell.length_a   1.000
_cell.length_b   1.000
_cell.length_c   1.000
_cell.angle_alpha   90.00
_cell.angle_beta   90.00
_cell.angle_gamma   90.00
#
_symmetry.space_group_name_H-M   'P 1'
#
loop_
_entity.id
_entity.type
_entity.pdbx_description
1 polymer ?
#
loop_
_entity_poly.entity_id
_entity_poly.type
_entity_poly.pdbx_seq_one_letter_code
_entity_poly.pdbx_strand_id
1 'polypeptide(L)'
;MLFNSFIFLFAFLPVALLTHWLVERFRPEWRLPLLVLLSFVFYGYWDWRFVPLLLASVLVNWLIAQAFLASKCSGLVTVAIVVNLAVLAVFKYFNFFADFANLIPGLHAPKFDIALPLGISFFTFHHIMYLTDLRAGKAPRYGLVRYALYIAFFPQVLAGPLVRWSEIMHQLDERPYQRHDAAERFARGLMLLVAGLAKKVFIGDQLAEYVNPIFQAADAGKAVTMIEAWQATLGFTFQIYFDFSGYTDMALGLALLFGIVLPQNFDVPYRSVSLQDFWRRWHMTLSRFLRDYLYIALGGNRRGLALQLVALFTTMALGGLWHGAGLTFVVWGAAHGLGLCAGVLWRKAGLSMPNLVGWVLTFIFVMLTWVLFRATTFEGALRIYEGLFGFGGFGAGFKWRAIAAAAAVAMIGPTAWAFVHKLPARRWIAVAFAVLFVIVLFKIGDDANYEFIYFQF
;
A
#
# COMPACT_ATOMS: atom_id res chain seq x y z
N MET A 1 -15.05 3.71 -5.35
CA MET A 1 -14.72 5.08 -5.85
C MET A 1 -13.22 5.30 -5.74
N LEU A 2 -12.62 6.05 -6.67
CA LEU A 2 -11.23 6.51 -6.53
C LEU A 2 -11.21 7.85 -5.80
N PHE A 3 -10.21 8.08 -4.93
CA PHE A 3 -10.09 9.35 -4.20
C PHE A 3 -9.82 10.57 -5.11
N ASN A 4 -9.24 10.34 -6.29
CA ASN A 4 -9.00 11.34 -7.32
C ASN A 4 -10.14 11.47 -8.35
N SER A 5 -11.35 10.99 -8.05
CA SER A 5 -12.50 11.13 -8.94
C SER A 5 -13.40 12.30 -8.53
N PHE A 6 -14.02 12.98 -9.51
CA PHE A 6 -14.97 14.07 -9.26
C PHE A 6 -16.15 13.63 -8.40
N ILE A 7 -16.68 12.41 -8.61
CA ILE A 7 -17.78 11.88 -7.82
C ILE A 7 -17.41 11.70 -6.36
N PHE A 8 -16.17 11.30 -6.08
CA PHE A 8 -15.67 11.20 -4.71
C PHE A 8 -15.54 12.59 -4.08
N LEU A 9 -14.87 13.51 -4.76
CA LEU A 9 -14.50 14.83 -4.20
C LEU A 9 -15.71 15.75 -4.05
N PHE A 10 -16.68 15.71 -4.96
CA PHE A 10 -17.80 16.66 -4.99
C PHE A 10 -19.16 16.08 -4.58
N ALA A 11 -19.32 14.77 -4.57
CA ALA A 11 -20.55 14.14 -4.11
C ALA A 11 -20.34 13.37 -2.81
N PHE A 12 -19.55 12.29 -2.84
CA PHE A 12 -19.41 11.40 -1.68
C PHE A 12 -18.79 12.10 -0.46
N LEU A 13 -17.63 12.73 -0.61
CA LEU A 13 -16.90 13.32 0.52
C LEU A 13 -17.66 14.46 1.21
N PRO A 14 -18.25 15.45 0.50
CA PRO A 14 -19.05 16.48 1.14
C PRO A 14 -20.28 15.94 1.88
N VAL A 15 -20.99 14.98 1.28
CA VAL A 15 -22.16 14.33 1.90
C VAL A 15 -21.72 13.55 3.13
N ALA A 16 -20.63 12.79 3.05
CA ALA A 16 -20.10 12.01 4.16
C ALA A 16 -19.67 12.90 5.33
N LEU A 17 -18.99 14.02 5.06
CA LEU A 17 -18.57 14.96 6.09
C LEU A 17 -19.77 15.67 6.73
N LEU A 18 -20.72 16.14 5.93
CA LEU A 18 -21.92 16.82 6.42
C LEU A 18 -22.76 15.87 7.29
N THR A 19 -23.06 14.68 6.80
CA THR A 19 -23.85 13.69 7.56
C THR A 19 -23.14 13.25 8.83
N HIS A 20 -21.82 13.04 8.78
CA HIS A 20 -21.03 12.70 9.96
C HIS A 20 -21.06 13.84 11.00
N TRP A 21 -20.89 15.10 10.59
CA TRP A 21 -20.98 16.26 11.47
C TRP A 21 -22.38 16.40 12.08
N LEU A 22 -23.46 16.27 11.28
CA LEU A 22 -24.85 16.33 11.77
C LEU A 22 -25.14 15.23 12.79
N VAL A 23 -24.72 14.00 12.48
CA VAL A 23 -24.94 12.85 13.38
C VAL A 23 -24.14 13.02 14.68
N GLU A 24 -22.87 13.47 14.61
CA GLU A 24 -22.11 13.74 15.85
C GLU A 24 -22.75 14.81 16.71
N ARG A 25 -23.36 15.84 16.07
CA ARG A 25 -24.01 16.94 16.78
C ARG A 25 -25.32 16.55 17.45
N PHE A 26 -26.17 15.79 16.77
CA PHE A 26 -27.54 15.53 17.20
C PHE A 26 -27.79 14.11 17.71
N ARG A 27 -27.02 13.12 17.25
CA ARG A 27 -27.18 11.69 17.57
C ARG A 27 -25.82 10.98 17.62
N PRO A 28 -24.93 11.35 18.57
CA PRO A 28 -23.55 10.88 18.61
C PRO A 28 -23.41 9.34 18.69
N GLU A 29 -24.41 8.64 19.22
CA GLU A 29 -24.49 7.19 19.29
C GLU A 29 -24.53 6.51 17.89
N TRP A 30 -25.02 7.22 16.88
CA TRP A 30 -25.10 6.75 15.49
C TRP A 30 -23.84 7.06 14.65
N ARG A 31 -22.86 7.75 15.21
CA ARG A 31 -21.66 8.18 14.49
C ARG A 31 -20.87 7.00 13.91
N LEU A 32 -20.58 5.98 14.73
CA LEU A 32 -19.85 4.80 14.24
C LEU A 32 -20.68 3.95 13.27
N PRO A 33 -21.97 3.65 13.52
CA PRO A 33 -22.83 3.00 12.51
C PRO A 33 -22.87 3.74 11.17
N LEU A 34 -22.93 5.09 11.19
CA LEU A 34 -22.88 5.89 9.96
C LEU A 34 -21.56 5.73 9.22
N LEU A 35 -20.43 5.77 9.92
CA LEU A 35 -19.11 5.56 9.28
C LEU A 35 -18.98 4.17 8.67
N VAL A 36 -19.54 3.14 9.31
CA VAL A 36 -19.62 1.80 8.73
C VAL A 36 -20.45 1.81 7.44
N LEU A 37 -21.64 2.42 7.49
CA LEU A 37 -22.52 2.52 6.32
C LEU A 37 -21.83 3.25 5.16
N LEU A 38 -21.22 4.41 5.42
CA LEU A 38 -20.47 5.18 4.43
C LEU A 38 -19.32 4.37 3.82
N SER A 39 -18.64 3.57 4.64
CA SER A 39 -17.54 2.70 4.19
C SER A 39 -18.05 1.59 3.26
N PHE A 40 -19.18 0.98 3.55
CA PHE A 40 -19.79 -0.01 2.67
C PHE A 40 -20.37 0.61 1.39
N VAL A 41 -20.93 1.82 1.44
CA VAL A 41 -21.36 2.58 0.24
C VAL A 41 -20.15 2.90 -0.64
N PHE A 42 -19.06 3.40 -0.05
CA PHE A 42 -17.82 3.66 -0.78
C PHE A 42 -17.26 2.41 -1.48
N TYR A 43 -17.23 1.29 -0.75
CA TYR A 43 -16.76 0.00 -1.26
C TYR A 43 -17.67 -0.52 -2.39
N GLY A 44 -18.98 -0.50 -2.17
CA GLY A 44 -19.98 -0.98 -3.12
C GLY A 44 -20.08 -0.16 -4.41
N TYR A 45 -19.65 1.11 -4.40
CA TYR A 45 -19.56 1.91 -5.61
C TYR A 45 -18.52 1.38 -6.61
N TRP A 46 -17.46 0.73 -6.13
CA TRP A 46 -16.50 0.07 -7.01
C TRP A 46 -17.15 -1.16 -7.70
N ASP A 47 -17.63 -2.09 -6.88
CA ASP A 47 -18.38 -3.26 -7.34
C ASP A 47 -19.27 -3.78 -6.19
N TRP A 48 -20.56 -3.55 -6.30
CA TRP A 48 -21.54 -3.95 -5.27
C TRP A 48 -21.60 -5.46 -5.06
N ARG A 49 -21.16 -6.29 -6.04
CA ARG A 49 -21.14 -7.75 -5.96
C ARG A 49 -20.21 -8.26 -4.85
N PHE A 50 -19.22 -7.48 -4.48
CA PHE A 50 -18.28 -7.84 -3.42
C PHE A 50 -18.66 -7.31 -2.02
N VAL A 51 -19.70 -6.51 -1.90
CA VAL A 51 -20.21 -6.05 -0.59
C VAL A 51 -20.64 -7.22 0.29
N PRO A 52 -21.39 -8.24 -0.21
CA PRO A 52 -21.71 -9.42 0.59
C PRO A 52 -20.47 -10.19 1.08
N LEU A 53 -19.40 -10.27 0.28
CA LEU A 53 -18.15 -10.92 0.68
C LEU A 53 -17.48 -10.17 1.84
N LEU A 54 -17.34 -8.85 1.73
CA LEU A 54 -16.79 -8.03 2.81
C LEU A 54 -17.64 -8.13 4.08
N LEU A 55 -18.96 -8.04 3.96
CA LEU A 55 -19.89 -8.17 5.08
C LEU A 55 -19.77 -9.55 5.75
N ALA A 56 -19.79 -10.62 4.95
CA ALA A 56 -19.63 -11.99 5.44
C ALA A 56 -18.28 -12.18 6.15
N SER A 57 -17.19 -11.65 5.57
CA SER A 57 -15.88 -11.73 6.18
C SER A 57 -15.83 -11.01 7.54
N VAL A 58 -16.43 -9.84 7.67
CA VAL A 58 -16.54 -9.11 8.94
C VAL A 58 -17.35 -9.92 9.96
N LEU A 59 -18.53 -10.41 9.57
CA LEU A 59 -19.44 -11.12 10.47
C LEU A 59 -18.85 -12.45 10.96
N VAL A 60 -18.32 -13.27 10.04
CA VAL A 60 -17.74 -14.58 10.36
C VAL A 60 -16.53 -14.42 11.30
N ASN A 61 -15.59 -13.53 10.98
CA ASN A 61 -14.41 -13.32 11.82
C ASN A 61 -14.77 -12.72 13.18
N TRP A 62 -15.77 -11.83 13.26
CA TRP A 62 -16.27 -11.32 14.53
C TRP A 62 -16.93 -12.42 15.37
N LEU A 63 -17.77 -13.26 14.76
CA LEU A 63 -18.41 -14.40 15.46
C LEU A 63 -17.36 -15.39 15.99
N ILE A 64 -16.33 -15.70 15.20
CA ILE A 64 -15.21 -16.55 15.63
C ILE A 64 -14.46 -15.91 16.80
N ALA A 65 -14.23 -14.59 16.75
CA ALA A 65 -13.62 -13.88 17.88
C ALA A 65 -14.46 -13.99 19.17
N GLN A 66 -15.80 -13.86 19.07
CA GLN A 66 -16.69 -14.05 20.24
C GLN A 66 -16.66 -15.51 20.74
N ALA A 67 -16.73 -16.48 19.83
CA ALA A 67 -16.67 -17.91 20.18
C ALA A 67 -15.34 -18.27 20.84
N PHE A 68 -14.22 -17.74 20.35
CA PHE A 68 -12.89 -17.90 20.98
C PHE A 68 -12.86 -17.32 22.40
N LEU A 69 -13.42 -16.12 22.59
CA LEU A 69 -13.44 -15.49 23.92
C LEU A 69 -14.27 -16.29 24.93
N ALA A 70 -15.34 -16.94 24.49
CA ALA A 70 -16.20 -17.80 25.33
C ALA A 70 -15.53 -19.16 25.62
N SER A 71 -14.97 -19.83 24.61
CA SER A 71 -14.46 -21.20 24.72
C SER A 71 -12.98 -21.32 25.03
N LYS A 72 -12.19 -20.24 24.76
CA LYS A 72 -10.71 -20.22 24.77
C LYS A 72 -10.07 -21.26 23.84
N CYS A 73 -10.83 -21.80 22.89
CA CYS A 73 -10.34 -22.79 21.92
C CYS A 73 -9.49 -22.13 20.84
N SER A 74 -8.16 -22.22 20.94
CA SER A 74 -7.19 -21.65 20.01
C SER A 74 -7.35 -22.18 18.58
N GLY A 75 -7.92 -23.37 18.39
CA GLY A 75 -8.23 -23.96 17.09
C GLY A 75 -9.16 -23.09 16.24
N LEU A 76 -10.13 -22.41 16.86
CA LEU A 76 -11.05 -21.49 16.17
C LEU A 76 -10.30 -20.37 15.45
N VAL A 77 -9.32 -19.75 16.12
CA VAL A 77 -8.49 -18.69 15.52
C VAL A 77 -7.63 -19.25 14.39
N THR A 78 -7.06 -20.43 14.58
CA THR A 78 -6.26 -21.07 13.52
C THR A 78 -7.10 -21.36 12.28
N VAL A 79 -8.31 -21.94 12.46
CA VAL A 79 -9.25 -22.19 11.35
C VAL A 79 -9.62 -20.88 10.66
N ALA A 80 -9.94 -19.83 11.42
CA ALA A 80 -10.25 -18.53 10.83
C ALA A 80 -9.10 -17.98 9.96
N ILE A 81 -7.85 -18.04 10.45
CA ILE A 81 -6.68 -17.61 9.69
C ILE A 81 -6.54 -18.42 8.40
N VAL A 82 -6.67 -19.76 8.49
CA VAL A 82 -6.58 -20.64 7.32
C VAL A 82 -7.69 -20.32 6.30
N VAL A 83 -8.93 -20.14 6.75
CA VAL A 83 -10.06 -19.79 5.87
C VAL A 83 -9.84 -18.43 5.20
N ASN A 84 -9.40 -17.40 5.95
CA ASN A 84 -9.10 -16.08 5.37
C ASN A 84 -7.99 -16.16 4.29
N LEU A 85 -6.93 -16.93 4.55
CA LEU A 85 -5.86 -17.17 3.58
C LEU A 85 -6.33 -18.01 2.39
N ALA A 86 -7.19 -18.99 2.59
CA ALA A 86 -7.77 -19.80 1.52
C ALA A 86 -8.67 -18.96 0.59
N VAL A 87 -9.52 -18.11 1.17
CA VAL A 87 -10.34 -17.17 0.39
C VAL A 87 -9.45 -16.22 -0.43
N LEU A 88 -8.44 -15.64 0.19
CA LEU A 88 -7.45 -14.82 -0.54
C LEU A 88 -6.76 -15.62 -1.65
N ALA A 89 -6.38 -16.88 -1.38
CA ALA A 89 -5.71 -17.74 -2.36
C ALA A 89 -6.62 -18.05 -3.56
N VAL A 90 -7.89 -18.31 -3.34
CA VAL A 90 -8.85 -18.54 -4.43
C VAL A 90 -8.97 -17.32 -5.33
N PHE A 91 -9.20 -16.13 -4.78
CA PHE A 91 -9.40 -14.94 -5.59
C PHE A 91 -8.11 -14.45 -6.28
N LYS A 92 -6.95 -14.58 -5.63
CA LYS A 92 -5.71 -13.99 -6.13
C LYS A 92 -4.80 -14.98 -6.85
N TYR A 93 -4.74 -16.25 -6.42
CA TYR A 93 -3.72 -17.18 -6.87
C TYR A 93 -4.26 -18.41 -7.61
N PHE A 94 -5.57 -18.56 -7.76
CA PHE A 94 -6.15 -19.74 -8.40
C PHE A 94 -5.57 -19.96 -9.81
N ASN A 95 -5.67 -18.93 -10.67
CA ASN A 95 -5.16 -19.03 -12.05
C ASN A 95 -3.63 -19.17 -12.10
N PHE A 96 -2.92 -18.54 -11.17
CA PHE A 96 -1.47 -18.70 -11.04
C PHE A 96 -1.06 -20.16 -10.76
N PHE A 97 -1.74 -20.82 -9.83
CA PHE A 97 -1.49 -22.24 -9.58
C PHE A 97 -2.00 -23.15 -10.70
N ALA A 98 -3.08 -22.79 -11.39
CA ALA A 98 -3.54 -23.49 -12.57
C ALA A 98 -2.49 -23.43 -13.70
N ASP A 99 -1.80 -22.29 -13.89
CA ASP A 99 -0.70 -22.17 -14.84
C ASP A 99 0.47 -23.12 -14.52
N PHE A 100 0.84 -23.22 -13.24
CA PHE A 100 1.86 -24.19 -12.82
C PHE A 100 1.41 -25.64 -13.01
N ALA A 101 0.16 -25.95 -12.68
CA ALA A 101 -0.38 -27.29 -12.90
C ALA A 101 -0.36 -27.68 -14.39
N ASN A 102 -0.64 -26.73 -15.28
CA ASN A 102 -0.63 -26.94 -16.73
C ASN A 102 0.78 -27.11 -17.34
N LEU A 103 1.85 -26.88 -16.57
CA LEU A 103 3.22 -27.25 -16.98
C LEU A 103 3.47 -28.77 -16.88
N ILE A 104 2.61 -29.49 -16.15
CA ILE A 104 2.71 -30.94 -16.00
C ILE A 104 2.05 -31.60 -17.23
N PRO A 105 2.76 -32.39 -18.01
CA PRO A 105 2.19 -33.07 -19.19
C PRO A 105 0.94 -33.90 -18.82
N GLY A 106 -0.15 -33.67 -19.54
CA GLY A 106 -1.42 -34.41 -19.35
C GLY A 106 -2.34 -33.82 -18.26
N LEU A 107 -1.92 -32.77 -17.53
CA LEU A 107 -2.79 -32.09 -16.61
C LEU A 107 -3.37 -30.81 -17.25
N HIS A 108 -4.70 -30.66 -17.20
CA HIS A 108 -5.43 -29.54 -17.75
C HIS A 108 -6.27 -28.90 -16.63
N ALA A 109 -5.64 -28.04 -15.82
CA ALA A 109 -6.36 -27.29 -14.79
C ALA A 109 -7.17 -26.15 -15.45
N PRO A 110 -8.47 -26.02 -15.14
CA PRO A 110 -9.29 -24.96 -15.69
C PRO A 110 -8.85 -23.59 -15.17
N LYS A 111 -8.96 -22.57 -16.01
CA LYS A 111 -8.83 -21.16 -15.60
C LYS A 111 -10.21 -20.53 -15.55
N PHE A 112 -10.39 -19.62 -14.60
CA PHE A 112 -11.64 -18.89 -14.41
C PHE A 112 -11.38 -17.40 -14.53
N ASP A 113 -12.37 -16.67 -15.03
CA ASP A 113 -12.37 -15.20 -14.98
C ASP A 113 -12.80 -14.75 -13.57
N ILE A 114 -11.81 -14.76 -12.66
CA ILE A 114 -12.03 -14.40 -11.26
C ILE A 114 -11.71 -12.93 -11.09
N ALA A 115 -12.75 -12.09 -10.99
CA ALA A 115 -12.56 -10.70 -10.64
C ALA A 115 -12.02 -10.59 -9.20
N LEU A 116 -10.89 -9.90 -9.02
CA LEU A 116 -10.26 -9.71 -7.72
C LEU A 116 -11.05 -8.68 -6.89
N PRO A 117 -11.59 -9.04 -5.71
CA PRO A 117 -12.24 -8.08 -4.83
C PRO A 117 -11.23 -7.05 -4.34
N LEU A 118 -11.51 -5.78 -4.59
CA LEU A 118 -10.62 -4.69 -4.21
C LEU A 118 -10.40 -4.68 -2.69
N GLY A 119 -9.15 -4.57 -2.25
CA GLY A 119 -8.79 -4.54 -0.83
C GLY A 119 -8.84 -5.90 -0.11
N ILE A 120 -9.11 -7.04 -0.79
CA ILE A 120 -9.20 -8.36 -0.15
C ILE A 120 -7.94 -8.71 0.66
N SER A 121 -6.77 -8.39 0.14
CA SER A 121 -5.49 -8.57 0.84
C SER A 121 -5.41 -7.75 2.13
N PHE A 122 -5.92 -6.52 2.12
CA PHE A 122 -5.87 -5.59 3.25
C PHE A 122 -6.81 -6.04 4.36
N PHE A 123 -8.09 -6.29 4.06
CA PHE A 123 -9.02 -6.72 5.11
C PHE A 123 -8.69 -8.13 5.63
N THR A 124 -8.14 -9.03 4.82
CA THR A 124 -7.60 -10.31 5.27
C THR A 124 -6.51 -10.12 6.33
N PHE A 125 -5.56 -9.22 6.10
CA PHE A 125 -4.49 -8.94 7.06
C PHE A 125 -5.02 -8.28 8.33
N HIS A 126 -6.01 -7.38 8.24
CA HIS A 126 -6.66 -6.82 9.43
C HIS A 126 -7.33 -7.89 10.30
N HIS A 127 -8.02 -8.85 9.69
CA HIS A 127 -8.58 -10.01 10.43
C HIS A 127 -7.49 -10.83 11.11
N ILE A 128 -6.42 -11.18 10.40
CA ILE A 128 -5.30 -11.97 10.92
C ILE A 128 -4.62 -11.24 12.09
N MET A 129 -4.36 -9.93 11.95
CA MET A 129 -3.77 -9.12 13.04
C MET A 129 -4.62 -9.16 14.30
N TYR A 130 -5.90 -8.85 14.17
CA TYR A 130 -6.79 -8.81 15.33
C TYR A 130 -6.94 -10.19 15.98
N LEU A 131 -7.21 -11.25 15.22
CA LEU A 131 -7.41 -12.60 15.74
C LEU A 131 -6.15 -13.17 16.40
N THR A 132 -4.98 -12.91 15.81
CA THR A 132 -3.69 -13.34 16.38
C THR A 132 -3.41 -12.63 17.70
N ASP A 133 -3.64 -11.31 17.75
CA ASP A 133 -3.45 -10.52 18.97
C ASP A 133 -4.51 -10.87 20.03
N LEU A 134 -5.74 -11.18 19.63
CA LEU A 134 -6.79 -11.64 20.53
C LEU A 134 -6.42 -12.98 21.17
N ARG A 135 -5.90 -13.94 20.38
CA ARG A 135 -5.38 -15.23 20.88
C ARG A 135 -4.22 -15.05 21.84
N ALA A 136 -3.37 -14.07 21.58
CA ALA A 136 -2.23 -13.74 22.44
C ALA A 136 -2.61 -12.94 23.70
N GLY A 137 -3.89 -12.64 23.92
CA GLY A 137 -4.38 -11.83 25.04
C GLY A 137 -4.04 -10.35 24.96
N LYS A 138 -3.60 -9.87 23.80
CA LYS A 138 -3.21 -8.46 23.58
C LYS A 138 -4.40 -7.59 23.17
N ALA A 139 -5.29 -8.12 22.35
CA ALA A 139 -6.47 -7.40 21.88
C ALA A 139 -7.67 -7.62 22.81
N PRO A 140 -8.44 -6.56 23.15
CA PRO A 140 -9.66 -6.68 23.91
C PRO A 140 -10.84 -7.12 23.00
N ARG A 141 -11.96 -7.43 23.65
CA ARG A 141 -13.23 -7.68 22.96
C ARG A 141 -13.81 -6.39 22.39
N TYR A 142 -14.23 -6.44 21.13
CA TYR A 142 -14.96 -5.33 20.50
C TYR A 142 -16.36 -5.74 20.04
N GLY A 143 -17.32 -4.80 20.10
CA GLY A 143 -18.63 -4.94 19.50
C GLY A 143 -18.54 -4.93 17.96
N LEU A 144 -19.58 -5.47 17.31
CA LEU A 144 -19.62 -5.64 15.85
C LEU A 144 -19.37 -4.34 15.08
N VAL A 145 -19.99 -3.22 15.48
CA VAL A 145 -19.86 -1.92 14.79
C VAL A 145 -18.40 -1.43 14.79
N ARG A 146 -17.72 -1.50 15.94
CA ARG A 146 -16.30 -1.11 16.04
C ARG A 146 -15.41 -2.02 15.22
N TYR A 147 -15.66 -3.31 15.26
CA TYR A 147 -14.93 -4.30 14.49
C TYR A 147 -15.14 -4.09 12.98
N ALA A 148 -16.39 -3.88 12.55
CA ALA A 148 -16.72 -3.60 11.16
C ALA A 148 -16.02 -2.31 10.66
N LEU A 149 -16.02 -1.26 11.48
CA LEU A 149 -15.33 -0.02 11.14
C LEU A 149 -13.81 -0.22 11.03
N TYR A 150 -13.20 -0.97 11.95
CA TYR A 150 -11.77 -1.32 11.87
C TYR A 150 -11.40 -2.03 10.57
N ILE A 151 -12.26 -2.92 10.09
CA ILE A 151 -12.00 -3.67 8.86
C ILE A 151 -12.30 -2.85 7.60
N ALA A 152 -13.46 -2.17 7.57
CA ALA A 152 -14.02 -1.61 6.35
C ALA A 152 -13.81 -0.09 6.21
N PHE A 153 -13.18 0.60 7.16
CA PHE A 153 -13.04 2.06 7.13
C PHE A 153 -12.51 2.55 5.79
N PHE A 154 -13.31 3.32 5.07
CA PHE A 154 -13.09 3.60 3.65
C PHE A 154 -11.75 4.29 3.33
N PRO A 155 -11.14 5.15 4.20
CA PRO A 155 -9.82 5.71 3.90
C PRO A 155 -8.69 4.67 3.85
N GLN A 156 -8.85 3.52 4.53
CA GLN A 156 -7.78 2.51 4.63
C GLN A 156 -8.06 1.23 3.83
N VAL A 157 -9.35 0.89 3.56
CA VAL A 157 -9.75 -0.46 3.12
C VAL A 157 -9.18 -0.86 1.76
N LEU A 158 -8.93 0.08 0.85
CA LEU A 158 -8.48 -0.24 -0.51
C LEU A 158 -6.96 -0.42 -0.61
N ALA A 159 -6.20 0.59 -0.26
CA ALA A 159 -4.74 0.63 -0.32
C ALA A 159 -4.14 1.63 0.69
N GLY A 160 -4.86 1.91 1.76
CA GLY A 160 -4.37 2.74 2.85
C GLY A 160 -3.31 2.02 3.70
N PRO A 161 -2.84 2.64 4.79
CA PRO A 161 -1.96 1.96 5.73
C PRO A 161 -2.60 0.69 6.31
N LEU A 162 -1.81 -0.35 6.53
CA LEU A 162 -2.22 -1.54 7.30
C LEU A 162 -2.25 -1.18 8.80
N VAL A 163 -3.41 -0.77 9.27
CA VAL A 163 -3.61 -0.26 10.62
C VAL A 163 -3.83 -1.39 11.62
N ARG A 164 -3.19 -1.33 12.77
CA ARG A 164 -3.49 -2.24 13.88
C ARG A 164 -4.71 -1.77 14.65
N TRP A 165 -5.43 -2.71 15.24
CA TRP A 165 -6.56 -2.40 16.12
C TRP A 165 -6.17 -1.39 17.22
N SER A 166 -4.97 -1.52 17.80
CA SER A 166 -4.43 -0.63 18.84
C SER A 166 -4.18 0.80 18.38
N GLU A 167 -4.04 1.04 17.07
CA GLU A 167 -3.78 2.36 16.49
C GLU A 167 -5.08 3.15 16.22
N ILE A 168 -6.22 2.47 16.05
CA ILE A 168 -7.47 3.13 15.67
C ILE A 168 -8.56 3.04 16.74
N MET A 169 -8.68 1.91 17.47
CA MET A 169 -9.84 1.63 18.30
C MET A 169 -10.04 2.63 19.45
N HIS A 170 -8.94 3.12 20.06
CA HIS A 170 -9.00 4.10 21.13
C HIS A 170 -9.50 5.46 20.66
N GLN A 171 -9.30 5.80 19.38
CA GLN A 171 -9.74 7.05 18.78
C GLN A 171 -11.25 7.08 18.48
N LEU A 172 -11.90 5.90 18.41
CA LEU A 172 -13.34 5.79 18.11
C LEU A 172 -14.26 6.30 19.23
N ASP A 173 -13.74 6.50 20.43
CA ASP A 173 -14.50 7.08 21.54
C ASP A 173 -14.45 8.60 21.55
N GLU A 174 -13.53 9.22 20.81
CA GLU A 174 -13.37 10.65 20.75
C GLU A 174 -14.46 11.30 19.89
N ARG A 175 -14.84 12.54 20.24
CA ARG A 175 -15.74 13.39 19.46
C ARG A 175 -14.91 14.39 18.65
N PRO A 176 -14.58 14.12 17.38
CA PRO A 176 -13.59 14.88 16.64
C PRO A 176 -13.94 16.35 16.47
N TYR A 177 -15.21 16.70 16.27
CA TYR A 177 -15.61 18.09 16.07
C TYR A 177 -15.78 18.91 17.38
N GLN A 178 -15.76 18.25 18.54
CA GLN A 178 -15.80 18.90 19.85
C GLN A 178 -14.41 19.12 20.45
N ARG A 179 -13.35 18.67 19.78
CA ARG A 179 -11.98 18.90 20.23
C ARG A 179 -11.58 20.36 20.04
N HIS A 180 -10.73 20.86 20.93
CA HIS A 180 -10.18 22.22 20.81
C HIS A 180 -9.33 22.44 19.54
N ASP A 181 -8.71 21.36 19.01
CA ASP A 181 -7.89 21.34 17.80
C ASP A 181 -8.65 20.87 16.54
N ALA A 182 -9.98 20.76 16.61
CA ALA A 182 -10.82 20.23 15.53
C ALA A 182 -10.63 20.96 14.19
N ALA A 183 -10.65 22.31 14.22
CA ALA A 183 -10.46 23.14 13.03
C ALA A 183 -9.06 22.96 12.41
N GLU A 184 -8.03 22.85 13.24
CA GLU A 184 -6.66 22.61 12.79
C GLU A 184 -6.52 21.24 12.16
N ARG A 185 -7.04 20.19 12.80
CA ARG A 185 -7.04 18.81 12.24
C ARG A 185 -7.78 18.75 10.91
N PHE A 186 -8.93 19.41 10.81
CA PHE A 186 -9.70 19.47 9.57
C PHE A 186 -8.91 20.17 8.46
N ALA A 187 -8.30 21.33 8.75
CA ALA A 187 -7.46 22.04 7.79
C ALA A 187 -6.24 21.21 7.35
N ARG A 188 -5.55 20.52 8.28
CA ARG A 188 -4.44 19.62 7.97
C ARG A 188 -4.89 18.41 7.16
N GLY A 189 -6.09 17.88 7.44
CA GLY A 189 -6.70 16.79 6.65
C GLY A 189 -6.93 17.19 5.20
N LEU A 190 -7.49 18.38 4.96
CA LEU A 190 -7.65 18.92 3.59
C LEU A 190 -6.30 19.15 2.91
N MET A 191 -5.32 19.73 3.62
CA MET A 191 -3.98 19.94 3.05
C MET A 191 -3.30 18.63 2.65
N LEU A 192 -3.41 17.59 3.48
CA LEU A 192 -2.87 16.26 3.15
C LEU A 192 -3.58 15.63 1.95
N LEU A 193 -4.91 15.75 1.87
CA LEU A 193 -5.69 15.30 0.71
C LEU A 193 -5.19 15.98 -0.57
N VAL A 194 -5.06 17.31 -0.56
CA VAL A 194 -4.59 18.09 -1.71
C VAL A 194 -3.13 17.78 -2.07
N ALA A 195 -2.25 17.64 -1.07
CA ALA A 195 -0.86 17.26 -1.29
C ALA A 195 -0.74 15.86 -1.89
N GLY A 196 -1.55 14.90 -1.42
CA GLY A 196 -1.63 13.54 -1.96
C GLY A 196 -2.13 13.53 -3.41
N LEU A 197 -3.20 14.27 -3.71
CA LEU A 197 -3.71 14.45 -5.07
C LEU A 197 -2.63 15.07 -5.98
N ALA A 198 -1.95 16.12 -5.54
CA ALA A 198 -0.91 16.77 -6.32
C ALA A 198 0.27 15.83 -6.62
N LYS A 199 0.72 15.02 -5.65
CA LYS A 199 1.75 13.99 -5.85
C LYS A 199 1.33 12.95 -6.88
N LYS A 200 0.08 12.47 -6.79
CA LYS A 200 -0.47 11.48 -7.70
C LYS A 200 -0.54 12.05 -9.12
N VAL A 201 -1.21 13.19 -9.30
CA VAL A 201 -1.56 13.74 -10.60
C VAL A 201 -0.36 14.37 -11.31
N PHE A 202 0.45 15.20 -10.61
CA PHE A 202 1.55 15.93 -11.25
C PHE A 202 2.85 15.14 -11.34
N ILE A 203 3.02 14.08 -10.54
CA ILE A 203 4.28 13.32 -10.58
C ILE A 203 4.03 11.86 -10.95
N GLY A 204 3.17 11.15 -10.21
CA GLY A 204 2.91 9.74 -10.44
C GLY A 204 2.35 9.46 -11.84
N ASP A 205 1.25 10.11 -12.20
CA ASP A 205 0.56 9.90 -13.49
C ASP A 205 1.40 10.42 -14.66
N GLN A 206 2.08 11.55 -14.49
CA GLN A 206 2.93 12.11 -15.53
C GLN A 206 4.14 11.19 -15.85
N LEU A 207 4.72 10.55 -14.83
CA LEU A 207 5.77 9.55 -15.07
C LEU A 207 5.20 8.28 -15.72
N ALA A 208 3.96 7.89 -15.40
CA ALA A 208 3.29 6.74 -16.02
C ALA A 208 3.19 6.87 -17.54
N GLU A 209 2.93 8.08 -18.07
CA GLU A 209 2.88 8.35 -19.52
C GLU A 209 4.18 7.97 -20.25
N TYR A 210 5.32 8.14 -19.58
CA TYR A 210 6.63 7.85 -20.18
C TYR A 210 7.10 6.43 -19.91
N VAL A 211 6.68 5.83 -18.80
CA VAL A 211 7.14 4.51 -18.33
C VAL A 211 6.33 3.38 -18.92
N ASN A 212 4.98 3.50 -18.90
CA ASN A 212 4.10 2.41 -19.29
C ASN A 212 4.30 1.92 -20.73
N PRO A 213 4.46 2.78 -21.75
CA PRO A 213 4.67 2.32 -23.13
C PRO A 213 5.96 1.52 -23.30
N ILE A 214 7.03 1.84 -22.54
CA ILE A 214 8.31 1.14 -22.65
C ILE A 214 8.20 -0.27 -22.03
N PHE A 215 7.61 -0.41 -20.85
CA PHE A 215 7.38 -1.74 -20.26
C PHE A 215 6.44 -2.59 -21.10
N GLN A 216 5.35 -2.01 -21.65
CA GLN A 216 4.44 -2.71 -22.55
C GLN A 216 5.15 -3.18 -23.83
N ALA A 217 6.03 -2.37 -24.40
CA ALA A 217 6.83 -2.76 -25.56
C ALA A 217 7.80 -3.89 -25.23
N ALA A 218 8.48 -3.85 -24.07
CA ALA A 218 9.36 -4.90 -23.59
C ALA A 218 8.61 -6.23 -23.37
N ASP A 219 7.46 -6.18 -22.69
CA ASP A 219 6.61 -7.35 -22.45
C ASP A 219 6.05 -7.93 -23.76
N ALA A 220 5.79 -7.09 -24.78
CA ALA A 220 5.38 -7.50 -26.12
C ALA A 220 6.54 -8.01 -27.03
N GLY A 221 7.74 -8.14 -26.50
CA GLY A 221 8.87 -8.73 -27.24
C GLY A 221 9.72 -7.73 -28.04
N LYS A 222 9.48 -6.42 -27.92
CA LYS A 222 10.27 -5.41 -28.61
C LYS A 222 11.59 -5.14 -27.90
N ALA A 223 12.66 -4.92 -28.65
CA ALA A 223 13.93 -4.45 -28.10
C ALA A 223 13.78 -3.07 -27.48
N VAL A 224 14.48 -2.82 -26.38
CA VAL A 224 14.46 -1.55 -25.63
C VAL A 224 15.83 -0.92 -25.73
N THR A 225 15.89 0.32 -26.16
CA THR A 225 17.15 1.08 -26.25
C THR A 225 17.65 1.49 -24.87
N MET A 226 18.94 1.88 -24.78
CA MET A 226 19.56 2.27 -23.51
C MET A 226 18.84 3.49 -22.88
N ILE A 227 18.51 4.48 -23.67
CA ILE A 227 17.78 5.68 -23.21
C ILE A 227 16.39 5.31 -22.68
N GLU A 228 15.65 4.44 -23.38
CA GLU A 228 14.32 3.97 -22.94
C GLU A 228 14.42 3.13 -21.66
N ALA A 229 15.39 2.21 -21.58
CA ALA A 229 15.58 1.37 -20.40
C ALA A 229 15.88 2.19 -19.13
N TRP A 230 16.79 3.16 -19.22
CA TRP A 230 17.06 4.08 -18.11
C TRP A 230 15.85 4.97 -17.78
N GLN A 231 15.12 5.45 -18.79
CA GLN A 231 13.88 6.21 -18.59
C GLN A 231 12.81 5.37 -17.87
N ALA A 232 12.59 4.13 -18.32
CA ALA A 232 11.63 3.23 -17.72
C ALA A 232 11.99 2.89 -16.26
N THR A 233 13.25 2.55 -16.01
CA THR A 233 13.72 2.10 -14.69
C THR A 233 13.72 3.23 -13.66
N LEU A 234 14.31 4.38 -14.00
CA LEU A 234 14.31 5.57 -13.12
C LEU A 234 12.90 6.16 -13.00
N GLY A 235 12.18 6.25 -14.11
CA GLY A 235 10.81 6.77 -14.13
C GLY A 235 9.89 5.94 -13.23
N PHE A 236 9.92 4.61 -13.35
CA PHE A 236 9.12 3.72 -12.51
C PHE A 236 9.52 3.79 -11.03
N THR A 237 10.81 3.92 -10.73
CA THR A 237 11.30 4.08 -9.36
C THR A 237 10.60 5.25 -8.64
N PHE A 238 10.44 6.39 -9.31
CA PHE A 238 9.75 7.54 -8.73
C PHE A 238 8.23 7.46 -8.91
N GLN A 239 7.74 6.90 -10.01
CA GLN A 239 6.31 6.70 -10.25
C GLN A 239 5.67 5.91 -9.12
N ILE A 240 6.18 4.71 -8.79
CA ILE A 240 5.61 3.87 -7.73
C ILE A 240 5.62 4.56 -6.36
N TYR A 241 6.66 5.35 -6.07
CA TYR A 241 6.72 6.10 -4.82
C TYR A 241 5.66 7.21 -4.77
N PHE A 242 5.54 8.03 -5.81
CA PHE A 242 4.60 9.16 -5.80
C PHE A 242 3.15 8.71 -5.94
N ASP A 243 2.89 7.68 -6.71
CA ASP A 243 1.56 7.07 -6.82
C ASP A 243 1.12 6.53 -5.45
N PHE A 244 1.91 5.66 -4.83
CA PHE A 244 1.54 5.02 -3.57
C PHE A 244 1.61 5.97 -2.36
N SER A 245 2.65 6.80 -2.25
CA SER A 245 2.69 7.77 -1.15
C SER A 245 1.64 8.87 -1.30
N GLY A 246 1.28 9.26 -2.54
CA GLY A 246 0.18 10.18 -2.81
C GLY A 246 -1.16 9.61 -2.35
N TYR A 247 -1.44 8.34 -2.70
CA TYR A 247 -2.63 7.65 -2.23
C TYR A 247 -2.68 7.53 -0.69
N THR A 248 -1.54 7.20 -0.08
CA THR A 248 -1.44 7.14 1.38
C THR A 248 -1.69 8.50 2.03
N ASP A 249 -1.13 9.58 1.49
CA ASP A 249 -1.35 10.94 2.02
C ASP A 249 -2.83 11.36 1.90
N MET A 250 -3.50 11.00 0.79
CA MET A 250 -4.95 11.16 0.67
C MET A 250 -5.70 10.39 1.75
N ALA A 251 -5.34 9.13 1.99
CA ALA A 251 -5.96 8.30 3.03
C ALA A 251 -5.77 8.87 4.43
N LEU A 252 -4.55 9.35 4.76
CA LEU A 252 -4.25 10.03 6.02
C LEU A 252 -5.07 11.31 6.18
N GLY A 253 -5.15 12.11 5.11
CA GLY A 253 -5.94 13.34 5.08
C GLY A 253 -7.43 13.07 5.30
N LEU A 254 -7.99 12.12 4.56
CA LEU A 254 -9.39 11.72 4.67
C LEU A 254 -9.72 11.21 6.07
N ALA A 255 -8.90 10.32 6.63
CA ALA A 255 -9.13 9.83 8.00
C ALA A 255 -9.11 10.96 9.03
N LEU A 256 -8.19 11.92 8.86
CA LEU A 256 -8.08 13.08 9.74
C LEU A 256 -9.31 14.01 9.68
N LEU A 257 -9.98 14.12 8.51
CA LEU A 257 -11.25 14.85 8.38
C LEU A 257 -12.37 14.23 9.24
N PHE A 258 -12.33 12.93 9.47
CA PHE A 258 -13.23 12.20 10.38
C PHE A 258 -12.68 12.07 11.81
N GLY A 259 -11.57 12.76 12.11
CA GLY A 259 -10.94 12.79 13.42
C GLY A 259 -10.06 11.61 13.77
N ILE A 260 -9.75 10.74 12.79
CA ILE A 260 -8.95 9.53 12.97
C ILE A 260 -7.55 9.76 12.40
N VAL A 261 -6.52 9.52 13.21
CA VAL A 261 -5.11 9.59 12.82
C VAL A 261 -4.65 8.19 12.42
N LEU A 262 -4.33 8.01 11.14
CA LEU A 262 -3.74 6.77 10.63
C LEU A 262 -2.20 6.83 10.69
N PRO A 263 -1.52 5.67 10.80
CA PRO A 263 -0.07 5.61 10.79
C PRO A 263 0.51 5.96 9.42
N GLN A 264 1.68 6.60 9.41
CA GLN A 264 2.39 6.88 8.17
C GLN A 264 2.91 5.59 7.52
N ASN A 265 2.98 5.59 6.19
CA ASN A 265 3.43 4.45 5.40
C ASN A 265 4.78 4.68 4.71
N PHE A 266 5.21 5.94 4.61
CA PHE A 266 6.48 6.33 3.97
C PHE A 266 7.23 7.38 4.79
N ASP A 267 8.58 7.22 4.85
CA ASP A 267 9.51 8.20 5.44
C ASP A 267 10.73 8.35 4.54
N VAL A 268 10.58 9.10 3.45
CA VAL A 268 11.63 9.38 2.44
C VAL A 268 12.55 8.18 2.13
N PRO A 269 11.99 7.08 1.60
CA PRO A 269 12.67 5.77 1.52
C PRO A 269 13.91 5.77 0.62
N TYR A 270 13.99 6.65 -0.36
CA TYR A 270 15.16 6.72 -1.27
C TYR A 270 16.38 7.43 -0.68
N ARG A 271 16.34 7.85 0.60
CA ARG A 271 17.49 8.29 1.40
C ARG A 271 18.15 7.16 2.19
N SER A 272 17.66 5.96 2.07
CA SER A 272 18.11 4.82 2.89
C SER A 272 19.54 4.42 2.57
N VAL A 273 20.33 4.20 3.60
CA VAL A 273 21.74 3.80 3.49
C VAL A 273 21.94 2.26 3.55
N SER A 274 20.86 1.52 3.66
CA SER A 274 20.85 0.04 3.62
C SER A 274 19.46 -0.48 3.28
N LEU A 275 19.35 -1.72 2.79
CA LEU A 275 18.06 -2.37 2.55
C LEU A 275 17.19 -2.50 3.81
N GLN A 276 17.83 -2.68 4.98
CA GLN A 276 17.09 -2.68 6.24
C GLN A 276 16.51 -1.31 6.56
N ASP A 277 17.23 -0.23 6.29
CA ASP A 277 16.74 1.14 6.45
C ASP A 277 15.64 1.45 5.42
N PHE A 278 15.79 0.97 4.17
CA PHE A 278 14.75 1.08 3.14
C PHE A 278 13.41 0.49 3.61
N TRP A 279 13.39 -0.75 4.10
CA TRP A 279 12.16 -1.39 4.59
C TRP A 279 11.62 -0.79 5.89
N ARG A 280 12.37 0.02 6.61
CA ARG A 280 11.89 0.84 7.73
C ARG A 280 11.19 2.11 7.29
N ARG A 281 11.39 2.54 6.03
CA ARG A 281 10.90 3.79 5.45
C ARG A 281 9.92 3.58 4.29
N TRP A 282 9.96 2.42 3.63
CA TRP A 282 9.06 2.01 2.56
C TRP A 282 7.98 1.09 3.10
N HIS A 283 6.69 1.42 2.76
CA HIS A 283 5.52 0.63 3.15
C HIS A 283 5.59 0.15 4.60
N MET A 284 5.80 1.11 5.50
CA MET A 284 6.18 0.87 6.92
C MET A 284 5.17 -0.03 7.63
N THR A 285 3.87 0.11 7.31
CA THR A 285 2.81 -0.66 7.94
C THR A 285 2.82 -2.13 7.50
N LEU A 286 3.06 -2.40 6.21
CA LEU A 286 3.27 -3.76 5.71
C LEU A 286 4.56 -4.37 6.29
N SER A 287 5.65 -3.62 6.32
CA SER A 287 6.93 -4.08 6.90
C SER A 287 6.77 -4.47 8.37
N ARG A 288 5.99 -3.71 9.14
CA ARG A 288 5.64 -4.06 10.54
C ARG A 288 4.79 -5.32 10.61
N PHE A 289 3.79 -5.46 9.72
CA PHE A 289 2.96 -6.65 9.64
C PHE A 289 3.80 -7.90 9.35
N LEU A 290 4.61 -7.88 8.29
CA LEU A 290 5.48 -9.00 7.90
C LEU A 290 6.47 -9.36 9.01
N ARG A 291 7.06 -8.37 9.69
CA ARG A 291 7.94 -8.61 10.83
C ARG A 291 7.23 -9.31 11.98
N ASP A 292 6.07 -8.78 12.41
CA ASP A 292 5.48 -9.17 13.68
C ASP A 292 4.61 -10.44 13.58
N TYR A 293 3.97 -10.66 12.42
CA TYR A 293 3.06 -11.80 12.23
C TYR A 293 3.65 -12.92 11.36
N LEU A 294 4.75 -12.68 10.63
CA LEU A 294 5.39 -13.69 9.79
C LEU A 294 6.84 -13.97 10.24
N TYR A 295 7.72 -12.98 10.18
CA TYR A 295 9.13 -13.18 10.51
C TYR A 295 9.36 -13.69 11.94
N ILE A 296 8.69 -13.08 12.94
CA ILE A 296 8.78 -13.52 14.34
C ILE A 296 8.13 -14.90 14.53
N ALA A 297 7.03 -15.20 13.86
CA ALA A 297 6.38 -16.51 13.90
C ALA A 297 7.27 -17.62 13.32
N LEU A 298 8.06 -17.33 12.28
CA LEU A 298 9.05 -18.25 11.71
C LEU A 298 10.31 -18.43 12.57
N GLY A 299 10.39 -17.77 13.74
CA GLY A 299 11.52 -17.87 14.68
C GLY A 299 12.34 -16.59 14.79
N GLY A 300 12.27 -15.69 13.81
CA GLY A 300 12.97 -14.40 13.84
C GLY A 300 14.47 -14.55 14.06
N ASN A 301 15.05 -13.72 14.94
CA ASN A 301 16.46 -13.74 15.30
C ASN A 301 16.78 -14.54 16.57
N ARG A 302 15.81 -15.26 17.15
CA ARG A 302 15.93 -15.90 18.47
C ARG A 302 16.48 -17.31 18.40
N ARG A 303 16.47 -17.97 17.23
CA ARG A 303 16.81 -19.39 17.04
C ARG A 303 18.10 -19.61 16.25
N GLY A 304 19.06 -18.68 16.34
CA GLY A 304 20.34 -18.77 15.65
C GLY A 304 20.34 -18.17 14.26
N LEU A 305 21.54 -18.02 13.67
CA LEU A 305 21.77 -17.30 12.42
C LEU A 305 21.09 -17.97 11.23
N ALA A 306 21.23 -19.29 11.07
CA ALA A 306 20.67 -20.01 9.93
C ALA A 306 19.14 -19.84 9.84
N LEU A 307 18.42 -20.04 10.96
CA LEU A 307 16.97 -19.85 11.00
C LEU A 307 16.59 -18.39 10.83
N GLN A 308 17.40 -17.45 11.31
CA GLN A 308 17.20 -16.01 11.06
C GLN A 308 17.22 -15.69 9.56
N LEU A 309 18.21 -16.22 8.82
CA LEU A 309 18.34 -16.00 7.39
C LEU A 309 17.18 -16.64 6.60
N VAL A 310 16.82 -17.88 6.96
CA VAL A 310 15.67 -18.57 6.35
C VAL A 310 14.36 -17.80 6.61
N ALA A 311 14.09 -17.40 7.86
CA ALA A 311 12.91 -16.63 8.21
C ALA A 311 12.85 -15.30 7.44
N LEU A 312 13.97 -14.60 7.31
CA LEU A 312 14.07 -13.33 6.60
C LEU A 312 13.81 -13.51 5.10
N PHE A 313 14.48 -14.48 4.46
CA PHE A 313 14.30 -14.81 3.06
C PHE A 313 12.85 -15.21 2.76
N THR A 314 12.29 -16.15 3.54
CA THR A 314 10.91 -16.63 3.37
C THR A 314 9.89 -15.50 3.54
N THR A 315 10.09 -14.64 4.54
CA THR A 315 9.23 -13.48 4.77
C THR A 315 9.18 -12.56 3.56
N MET A 316 10.33 -12.27 2.95
CA MET A 316 10.39 -11.39 1.79
C MET A 316 9.87 -12.05 0.52
N ALA A 317 10.14 -13.33 0.30
CA ALA A 317 9.60 -14.09 -0.84
C ALA A 317 8.07 -14.17 -0.80
N LEU A 318 7.49 -14.46 0.39
CA LEU A 318 6.04 -14.44 0.59
C LEU A 318 5.45 -13.02 0.49
N GLY A 319 6.19 -12.01 0.93
CA GLY A 319 5.83 -10.60 0.73
C GLY A 319 5.77 -10.24 -0.75
N GLY A 320 6.72 -10.75 -1.55
CA GLY A 320 6.69 -10.60 -3.01
C GLY A 320 5.46 -11.27 -3.64
N LEU A 321 5.20 -12.53 -3.31
CA LEU A 321 4.01 -13.24 -3.76
C LEU A 321 2.71 -12.50 -3.40
N TRP A 322 2.67 -11.87 -2.21
CA TRP A 322 1.50 -11.09 -1.79
C TRP A 322 1.21 -9.89 -2.71
N HIS A 323 2.23 -9.25 -3.27
CA HIS A 323 2.05 -8.13 -4.20
C HIS A 323 1.35 -8.56 -5.48
N GLY A 324 1.68 -9.71 -6.07
CA GLY A 324 1.06 -10.16 -7.31
C GLY A 324 1.21 -11.65 -7.55
N ALA A 325 0.24 -12.21 -8.28
CA ALA A 325 0.23 -13.61 -8.71
C ALA A 325 1.16 -13.80 -9.94
N GLY A 326 2.46 -13.57 -9.76
CA GLY A 326 3.45 -13.69 -10.82
C GLY A 326 4.83 -14.05 -10.27
N LEU A 327 5.60 -14.82 -11.07
CA LEU A 327 6.96 -15.22 -10.68
C LEU A 327 7.91 -14.04 -10.56
N THR A 328 7.70 -12.95 -11.31
CA THR A 328 8.49 -11.72 -11.22
C THR A 328 8.41 -11.10 -9.83
N PHE A 329 7.22 -11.14 -9.20
CA PHE A 329 7.03 -10.68 -7.82
C PHE A 329 7.72 -11.58 -6.80
N VAL A 330 7.67 -12.91 -7.00
CA VAL A 330 8.37 -13.88 -6.12
C VAL A 330 9.88 -13.65 -6.18
N VAL A 331 10.43 -13.48 -7.39
CA VAL A 331 11.86 -13.21 -7.59
C VAL A 331 12.25 -11.84 -7.04
N TRP A 332 11.39 -10.83 -7.20
CA TRP A 332 11.57 -9.52 -6.55
C TRP A 332 11.69 -9.65 -5.02
N GLY A 333 10.75 -10.36 -4.40
CA GLY A 333 10.77 -10.61 -2.96
C GLY A 333 11.97 -11.42 -2.51
N ALA A 334 12.35 -12.48 -3.27
CA ALA A 334 13.53 -13.28 -3.01
C ALA A 334 14.83 -12.46 -3.10
N ALA A 335 14.96 -11.58 -4.10
CA ALA A 335 16.10 -10.68 -4.24
C ALA A 335 16.24 -9.75 -3.02
N HIS A 336 15.13 -9.14 -2.58
CA HIS A 336 15.12 -8.36 -1.35
C HIS A 336 15.46 -9.20 -0.11
N GLY A 337 14.95 -10.44 -0.03
CA GLY A 337 15.29 -11.39 1.03
C GLY A 337 16.80 -11.70 1.08
N LEU A 338 17.39 -12.01 -0.07
CA LEU A 338 18.84 -12.24 -0.20
C LEU A 338 19.67 -11.00 0.18
N GLY A 339 19.26 -9.83 -0.30
CA GLY A 339 19.92 -8.57 0.03
C GLY A 339 19.87 -8.26 1.53
N LEU A 340 18.75 -8.52 2.22
CA LEU A 340 18.64 -8.38 3.66
C LEU A 340 19.49 -9.43 4.40
N CYS A 341 19.55 -10.68 3.92
CA CYS A 341 20.44 -11.72 4.45
C CYS A 341 21.93 -11.31 4.33
N ALA A 342 22.32 -10.81 3.15
CA ALA A 342 23.66 -10.27 2.94
C ALA A 342 23.99 -9.14 3.93
N GLY A 343 23.05 -8.22 4.17
CA GLY A 343 23.19 -7.15 5.16
C GLY A 343 23.32 -7.66 6.61
N VAL A 344 22.67 -8.78 6.97
CA VAL A 344 22.84 -9.43 8.27
C VAL A 344 24.24 -10.02 8.39
N LEU A 345 24.70 -10.74 7.37
CA LEU A 345 26.05 -11.37 7.35
C LEU A 345 27.14 -10.31 7.39
N TRP A 346 27.00 -9.22 6.60
CA TRP A 346 27.92 -8.09 6.58
C TRP A 346 28.16 -7.50 7.98
N ARG A 347 27.06 -7.20 8.68
CA ARG A 347 27.16 -6.69 10.07
C ARG A 347 27.76 -7.70 11.05
N LYS A 348 27.44 -8.99 10.88
CA LYS A 348 28.02 -10.05 11.74
C LYS A 348 29.50 -10.27 11.49
N ALA A 349 29.97 -10.00 10.29
CA ALA A 349 31.41 -10.00 9.96
C ALA A 349 32.15 -8.75 10.49
N GLY A 350 31.46 -7.85 11.19
CA GLY A 350 32.05 -6.61 11.71
C GLY A 350 32.39 -5.57 10.63
N LEU A 351 31.88 -5.77 9.40
CA LEU A 351 32.18 -4.88 8.29
C LEU A 351 31.30 -3.62 8.37
N SER A 352 31.89 -2.46 8.10
CA SER A 352 31.23 -1.18 7.98
C SER A 352 31.29 -0.65 6.54
N MET A 353 30.40 0.26 6.20
CA MET A 353 30.34 0.88 4.89
C MET A 353 30.07 2.38 5.06
N PRO A 354 30.76 3.27 4.34
CA PRO A 354 30.43 4.69 4.35
C PRO A 354 28.98 4.92 3.90
N ASN A 355 28.28 5.84 4.56
CA ASN A 355 26.86 6.09 4.30
C ASN A 355 26.55 6.40 2.83
N LEU A 356 27.42 7.16 2.15
CA LEU A 356 27.25 7.46 0.72
C LEU A 356 27.29 6.20 -0.14
N VAL A 357 28.24 5.30 0.10
CA VAL A 357 28.35 4.02 -0.62
C VAL A 357 27.14 3.14 -0.34
N GLY A 358 26.75 3.04 0.93
CA GLY A 358 25.55 2.31 1.34
C GLY A 358 24.28 2.84 0.67
N TRP A 359 24.15 4.17 0.59
CA TRP A 359 23.04 4.83 -0.10
C TRP A 359 23.02 4.51 -1.60
N VAL A 360 24.14 4.67 -2.30
CA VAL A 360 24.24 4.41 -3.75
C VAL A 360 23.88 2.95 -4.05
N LEU A 361 24.49 1.99 -3.32
CA LEU A 361 24.24 0.57 -3.51
C LEU A 361 22.78 0.20 -3.22
N THR A 362 22.20 0.77 -2.16
CA THR A 362 20.79 0.52 -1.80
C THR A 362 19.86 1.08 -2.87
N PHE A 363 20.10 2.31 -3.34
CA PHE A 363 19.28 2.93 -4.36
C PHE A 363 19.35 2.16 -5.69
N ILE A 364 20.54 1.80 -6.15
CA ILE A 364 20.72 1.01 -7.38
C ILE A 364 20.03 -0.35 -7.25
N PHE A 365 20.23 -1.05 -6.13
CA PHE A 365 19.59 -2.35 -5.90
C PHE A 365 18.05 -2.22 -5.96
N VAL A 366 17.47 -1.27 -5.24
CA VAL A 366 16.02 -1.06 -5.20
C VAL A 366 15.51 -0.66 -6.59
N MET A 367 16.19 0.24 -7.28
CA MET A 367 15.86 0.68 -8.64
C MET A 367 15.84 -0.51 -9.62
N LEU A 368 16.87 -1.35 -9.59
CA LEU A 368 16.94 -2.54 -10.46
C LEU A 368 15.84 -3.55 -10.12
N THR A 369 15.59 -3.81 -8.84
CA THR A 369 14.54 -4.75 -8.44
C THR A 369 13.12 -4.26 -8.79
N TRP A 370 12.88 -2.94 -8.88
CA TRP A 370 11.61 -2.41 -9.37
C TRP A 370 11.27 -2.80 -10.80
N VAL A 371 12.27 -3.13 -11.63
CA VAL A 371 12.02 -3.67 -13.00
C VAL A 371 11.25 -4.98 -12.92
N LEU A 372 11.65 -5.89 -12.01
CA LEU A 372 10.93 -7.15 -11.77
C LEU A 372 9.50 -6.94 -11.25
N PHE A 373 9.32 -5.91 -10.43
CA PHE A 373 8.01 -5.56 -9.88
C PHE A 373 7.04 -5.04 -10.95
N ARG A 374 7.57 -4.32 -11.97
CA ARG A 374 6.74 -3.69 -13.02
C ARG A 374 6.51 -4.56 -14.24
N ALA A 375 7.50 -5.33 -14.65
CA ALA A 375 7.40 -6.20 -15.81
C ALA A 375 6.39 -7.34 -15.55
N THR A 376 5.55 -7.60 -16.55
CA THR A 376 4.55 -8.68 -16.45
C THR A 376 5.16 -10.05 -16.83
N THR A 377 6.29 -10.04 -17.56
CA THR A 377 7.02 -11.25 -17.98
C THR A 377 8.50 -11.17 -17.60
N PHE A 378 9.17 -12.32 -17.45
CA PHE A 378 10.61 -12.35 -17.25
C PHE A 378 11.37 -11.85 -18.48
N GLU A 379 10.88 -12.19 -19.67
CA GLU A 379 11.44 -11.74 -20.94
C GLU A 379 11.37 -10.22 -21.06
N GLY A 380 10.25 -9.60 -20.64
CA GLY A 380 10.12 -8.14 -20.59
C GLY A 380 11.12 -7.51 -19.62
N ALA A 381 11.26 -8.09 -18.42
CA ALA A 381 12.27 -7.63 -17.46
C ALA A 381 13.70 -7.75 -18.01
N LEU A 382 14.01 -8.89 -18.65
CA LEU A 382 15.33 -9.13 -19.25
C LEU A 382 15.65 -8.10 -20.34
N ARG A 383 14.68 -7.80 -21.23
CA ARG A 383 14.86 -6.75 -22.27
C ARG A 383 15.14 -5.37 -21.69
N ILE A 384 14.48 -5.03 -20.57
CA ILE A 384 14.81 -3.77 -19.86
C ILE A 384 16.25 -3.82 -19.34
N TYR A 385 16.68 -4.95 -18.71
CA TYR A 385 18.06 -5.08 -18.24
C TYR A 385 19.08 -5.06 -19.38
N GLU A 386 18.84 -5.76 -20.49
CA GLU A 386 19.68 -5.70 -21.68
C GLU A 386 19.78 -4.27 -22.23
N GLY A 387 18.64 -3.55 -22.26
CA GLY A 387 18.59 -2.15 -22.65
C GLY A 387 19.46 -1.26 -21.77
N LEU A 388 19.48 -1.46 -20.43
CA LEU A 388 20.32 -0.67 -19.51
C LEU A 388 21.83 -0.71 -19.90
N PHE A 389 22.28 -1.81 -20.51
CA PHE A 389 23.66 -2.00 -21.00
C PHE A 389 23.84 -1.65 -22.46
N GLY A 390 22.78 -1.17 -23.15
CA GLY A 390 22.86 -0.72 -24.54
C GLY A 390 22.75 -1.82 -25.60
N PHE A 391 22.41 -3.07 -25.25
CA PHE A 391 22.25 -4.17 -26.22
C PHE A 391 21.11 -3.95 -27.22
N GLY A 392 20.14 -3.09 -26.91
CA GLY A 392 19.06 -2.65 -27.80
C GLY A 392 19.38 -1.39 -28.61
N GLY A 393 20.64 -0.93 -28.59
CA GLY A 393 21.08 0.34 -29.19
C GLY A 393 20.98 1.52 -28.21
N PHE A 394 21.50 2.69 -28.62
CA PHE A 394 21.59 3.84 -27.71
C PHE A 394 20.24 4.54 -27.49
N GLY A 395 19.49 4.80 -28.56
CA GLY A 395 18.20 5.54 -28.50
C GLY A 395 18.35 7.06 -28.38
N ALA A 396 17.21 7.76 -28.17
CA ALA A 396 17.15 9.21 -28.02
C ALA A 396 15.92 9.65 -27.21
N GLY A 397 15.87 10.91 -26.79
CA GLY A 397 14.65 11.53 -26.24
C GLY A 397 14.42 11.31 -24.74
N PHE A 398 15.48 11.21 -23.92
CA PHE A 398 15.36 11.04 -22.47
C PHE A 398 14.59 12.18 -21.79
N LYS A 399 13.54 11.82 -21.04
CA LYS A 399 12.66 12.76 -20.33
C LYS A 399 13.24 13.19 -18.97
N TRP A 400 14.51 13.63 -18.98
CA TRP A 400 15.29 13.89 -17.77
C TRP A 400 14.68 14.93 -16.83
N ARG A 401 13.95 15.94 -17.36
CA ARG A 401 13.38 17.03 -16.54
C ARG A 401 12.32 16.50 -15.56
N ALA A 402 11.41 15.65 -16.03
CA ALA A 402 10.38 15.07 -15.19
C ALA A 402 10.99 14.14 -14.12
N ILE A 403 11.95 13.29 -14.53
CA ILE A 403 12.65 12.37 -13.62
C ILE A 403 13.48 13.14 -12.59
N ALA A 404 14.21 14.18 -12.99
CA ALA A 404 15.01 15.00 -12.09
C ALA A 404 14.15 15.76 -11.07
N ALA A 405 13.00 16.31 -11.50
CA ALA A 405 12.05 16.98 -10.61
C ALA A 405 11.49 15.97 -9.57
N ALA A 406 11.07 14.80 -10.02
CA ALA A 406 10.60 13.73 -9.13
C ALA A 406 11.71 13.29 -8.16
N ALA A 407 12.94 13.08 -8.63
CA ALA A 407 14.09 12.74 -7.79
C ALA A 407 14.38 13.84 -6.75
N ALA A 408 14.36 15.10 -7.12
CA ALA A 408 14.57 16.22 -6.19
C ALA A 408 13.52 16.21 -5.06
N VAL A 409 12.24 16.06 -5.40
CA VAL A 409 11.17 16.00 -4.39
C VAL A 409 11.31 14.75 -3.51
N ALA A 410 11.59 13.58 -4.08
CA ALA A 410 11.69 12.32 -3.34
C ALA A 410 12.93 12.25 -2.43
N MET A 411 14.06 12.85 -2.86
CA MET A 411 15.34 12.73 -2.17
C MET A 411 15.65 13.95 -1.28
N ILE A 412 15.12 15.14 -1.59
CA ILE A 412 15.40 16.37 -0.83
C ILE A 412 14.20 16.82 -0.02
N GLY A 413 12.99 16.65 -0.54
CA GLY A 413 11.73 17.07 0.09
C GLY A 413 11.41 16.31 1.38
N PRO A 414 10.64 16.91 2.30
CA PRO A 414 10.05 16.21 3.43
C PRO A 414 8.89 15.32 2.98
N THR A 415 8.42 14.41 3.84
CA THR A 415 7.11 13.76 3.63
C THR A 415 5.98 14.79 3.64
N ALA A 416 4.87 14.54 2.94
CA ALA A 416 3.71 15.44 2.96
C ALA A 416 3.18 15.63 4.40
N TRP A 417 3.17 14.56 5.18
CA TRP A 417 2.82 14.63 6.61
C TRP A 417 3.70 15.62 7.38
N ALA A 418 5.02 15.47 7.30
CA ALA A 418 5.95 16.37 7.99
C ALA A 418 5.86 17.80 7.48
N PHE A 419 5.66 17.99 6.17
CA PHE A 419 5.48 19.31 5.55
C PHE A 419 4.23 20.00 6.09
N VAL A 420 3.06 19.38 5.97
CA VAL A 420 1.77 19.95 6.40
C VAL A 420 1.77 20.25 7.90
N HIS A 421 2.35 19.37 8.75
CA HIS A 421 2.38 19.61 10.20
C HIS A 421 3.35 20.70 10.66
N LYS A 422 4.34 21.04 9.84
CA LYS A 422 5.26 22.16 10.11
C LYS A 422 4.73 23.51 9.64
N LEU A 423 3.71 23.51 8.77
CA LEU A 423 3.14 24.77 8.27
C LEU A 423 2.39 25.52 9.38
N PRO A 424 2.62 26.83 9.54
CA PRO A 424 1.86 27.62 10.49
C PRO A 424 0.42 27.86 10.00
N ALA A 425 -0.53 28.03 10.92
CA ALA A 425 -1.93 28.31 10.60
C ALA A 425 -2.08 29.77 10.08
N ARG A 426 -1.82 29.99 8.80
CA ARG A 426 -1.92 31.30 8.14
C ARG A 426 -2.90 31.24 6.96
N ARG A 427 -3.72 32.28 6.80
CA ARG A 427 -4.74 32.36 5.73
C ARG A 427 -4.16 32.19 4.31
N TRP A 428 -3.00 32.76 4.03
CA TRP A 428 -2.38 32.65 2.71
C TRP A 428 -1.98 31.19 2.37
N ILE A 429 -1.64 30.37 3.37
CA ILE A 429 -1.37 28.94 3.17
C ILE A 429 -2.65 28.21 2.74
N ALA A 430 -3.77 28.50 3.41
CA ALA A 430 -5.07 27.93 3.00
C ALA A 430 -5.45 28.33 1.57
N VAL A 431 -5.22 29.61 1.20
CA VAL A 431 -5.44 30.07 -0.17
C VAL A 431 -4.51 29.36 -1.16
N ALA A 432 -3.22 29.19 -0.84
CA ALA A 432 -2.28 28.46 -1.70
C ALA A 432 -2.71 27.01 -1.93
N PHE A 433 -3.17 26.29 -0.90
CA PHE A 433 -3.70 24.93 -1.05
C PHE A 433 -5.03 24.89 -1.81
N ALA A 434 -5.90 25.89 -1.65
CA ALA A 434 -7.13 26.02 -2.44
C ALA A 434 -6.81 26.24 -3.93
N VAL A 435 -5.86 27.12 -4.26
CA VAL A 435 -5.39 27.31 -5.63
C VAL A 435 -4.78 26.02 -6.18
N LEU A 436 -3.91 25.36 -5.41
CA LEU A 436 -3.34 24.06 -5.80
C LEU A 436 -4.43 23.03 -6.08
N PHE A 437 -5.46 22.96 -5.22
CA PHE A 437 -6.60 22.06 -5.43
C PHE A 437 -7.31 22.32 -6.75
N VAL A 438 -7.61 23.60 -7.05
CA VAL A 438 -8.23 23.97 -8.34
C VAL A 438 -7.35 23.55 -9.53
N ILE A 439 -6.03 23.79 -9.47
CA ILE A 439 -5.11 23.34 -10.53
C ILE A 439 -5.11 21.81 -10.70
N VAL A 440 -5.12 21.07 -9.59
CA VAL A 440 -5.24 19.60 -9.61
C VAL A 440 -6.55 19.15 -10.26
N LEU A 441 -7.67 19.82 -9.98
CA LEU A 441 -8.98 19.48 -10.57
C LEU A 441 -8.99 19.64 -12.08
N PHE A 442 -8.40 20.70 -12.62
CA PHE A 442 -8.26 20.87 -14.07
C PHE A 442 -7.46 19.70 -14.67
N LYS A 443 -6.37 19.32 -14.04
CA LYS A 443 -5.55 18.22 -14.55
C LYS A 443 -6.25 16.84 -14.48
N ILE A 444 -7.03 16.58 -13.44
CA ILE A 444 -7.86 15.36 -13.35
C ILE A 444 -8.89 15.30 -14.48
N GLY A 445 -9.41 16.46 -14.94
CA GLY A 445 -10.41 16.55 -16.03
C GLY A 445 -9.83 16.31 -17.43
N ASP A 446 -8.54 16.62 -17.63
CA ASP A 446 -7.89 16.56 -18.94
C ASP A 446 -7.28 15.19 -19.27
N ASP A 447 -6.91 14.40 -18.25
CA ASP A 447 -6.14 13.17 -18.43
C ASP A 447 -7.01 11.91 -18.35
N ALA A 448 -6.61 10.87 -19.11
CA ALA A 448 -7.04 9.51 -18.85
C ALA A 448 -6.68 9.16 -17.39
N ASN A 449 -7.70 8.83 -16.57
CA ASN A 449 -7.49 8.46 -15.19
C ASN A 449 -6.59 7.21 -15.13
N TYR A 450 -5.29 7.40 -14.82
CA TYR A 450 -4.44 6.26 -14.50
C TYR A 450 -4.90 5.66 -13.18
N GLU A 451 -5.28 4.39 -13.24
CA GLU A 451 -5.60 3.65 -12.04
C GLU A 451 -4.40 3.59 -11.09
N PHE A 452 -4.68 3.58 -9.80
CA PHE A 452 -3.65 3.39 -8.80
C PHE A 452 -2.89 2.08 -9.05
N ILE A 453 -1.56 2.13 -9.01
CA ILE A 453 -0.69 1.04 -9.45
C ILE A 453 -0.98 -0.28 -8.71
N TYR A 454 -1.36 -0.22 -7.43
CA TYR A 454 -1.71 -1.40 -6.62
C TYR A 454 -3.09 -2.00 -6.94
N PHE A 455 -3.90 -1.39 -7.80
CA PHE A 455 -5.14 -2.01 -8.29
C PHE A 455 -4.91 -2.88 -9.52
N GLN A 456 -3.70 -2.83 -10.08
CA GLN A 456 -3.31 -3.60 -11.26
C GLN A 456 -2.69 -4.98 -10.90
N PHE A 457 -2.46 -5.24 -9.60
CA PHE A 457 -1.77 -6.45 -9.12
C PHE A 457 -2.62 -7.33 -8.20
#